data_7bb1043032d80f4986d6f1eb36399f6f
#
_entry.id   7bb1043032d80f4986d6f1eb36399f6f
#
_cell.length_a   1.000
_cell.length_b   1.000
_cell.length_c   1.000
_cell.angle_alpha   90.00
_cell.angle_beta   90.00
_cell.angle_gamma   90.00
#
_symmetry.space_group_name_H-M   'P 1'
#
loop_
_entity.id
_entity.type
_entity.pdbx_description
1 polymer ?
#
loop_
_entity_poly.entity_id
_entity_poly.type
_entity_poly.pdbx_seq_one_letter_code
_entity_poly.pdbx_strand_id
1 'polypeptide(L)'
;MSSCCSGNSNSSALECPNCGISCKNIGMKTLFHQVRFPDILGIETGNYYYCHDKTCLVGYFSQEEKVISKNQLRTFTELKNNKLCYCFDINTEQYVNSLKDGTAETIKNFVIQKTKSGDCACEIRSPSGQCCLASFKQLEKL
;
A
#
# COMPACT_ATOMS: atom_id res chain seq x y z
N MET A 1 11.03 -11.99 -14.94
CA MET A 1 9.96 -11.01 -14.97
C MET A 1 9.76 -10.43 -13.58
N SER A 2 10.16 -9.24 -13.41
CA SER A 2 9.91 -8.60 -12.15
C SER A 2 8.57 -7.93 -12.25
N SER A 3 7.69 -8.35 -11.43
CA SER A 3 6.43 -7.68 -11.26
C SER A 3 6.50 -6.94 -9.93
N CYS A 4 6.18 -5.68 -9.94
CA CYS A 4 6.08 -4.93 -8.71
C CYS A 4 5.01 -5.52 -7.79
N CYS A 5 4.16 -6.36 -8.36
CA CYS A 5 3.09 -7.02 -7.62
C CYS A 5 3.43 -8.45 -7.24
N SER A 6 4.60 -8.95 -7.61
CA SER A 6 5.03 -10.23 -7.10
C SER A 6 5.34 -10.06 -5.63
N GLY A 7 4.38 -10.39 -4.83
CA GLY A 7 4.51 -10.27 -3.40
C GLY A 7 5.68 -11.05 -2.90
N ASN A 8 6.37 -10.46 -1.97
CA ASN A 8 7.38 -11.15 -1.24
C ASN A 8 6.68 -12.25 -0.45
N SER A 9 7.04 -13.49 -0.72
CA SER A 9 6.39 -14.62 -0.09
C SER A 9 6.75 -14.79 1.39
N ASN A 10 7.63 -13.96 1.91
CA ASN A 10 7.96 -14.01 3.30
C ASN A 10 6.85 -13.41 4.12
N SER A 11 6.02 -14.28 4.58
CA SER A 11 4.81 -13.95 5.28
C SER A 11 5.02 -13.91 6.78
N SER A 12 6.07 -13.26 7.25
CA SER A 12 6.06 -12.99 8.67
C SER A 12 5.02 -11.90 8.90
N ALA A 13 4.14 -12.13 9.83
CA ALA A 13 3.12 -11.18 10.21
C ALA A 13 3.35 -10.78 11.66
N LEU A 14 2.99 -9.55 11.99
CA LEU A 14 3.10 -9.04 13.34
C LEU A 14 1.85 -8.20 13.62
N GLU A 15 1.38 -8.27 14.85
CA GLU A 15 0.20 -7.50 15.23
C GLU A 15 0.57 -6.04 15.49
N CYS A 16 -0.28 -5.13 15.00
CA CYS A 16 -0.08 -3.71 15.24
C CYS A 16 -0.12 -3.41 16.73
N PRO A 17 0.84 -2.66 17.26
CA PRO A 17 0.87 -2.38 18.70
C PRO A 17 -0.27 -1.50 19.16
N ASN A 18 -0.96 -0.83 18.25
CA ASN A 18 -2.07 0.06 18.61
C ASN A 18 -3.44 -0.61 18.40
N CYS A 19 -3.71 -1.17 17.23
CA CYS A 19 -5.04 -1.71 16.92
C CYS A 19 -5.10 -3.24 16.94
N GLY A 20 -3.97 -3.92 16.97
CA GLY A 20 -3.91 -5.36 17.13
C GLY A 20 -4.15 -6.20 15.88
N ILE A 21 -4.39 -5.59 14.73
CA ILE A 21 -4.60 -6.38 13.50
C ILE A 21 -3.28 -6.99 13.04
N SER A 22 -3.38 -8.13 12.37
CA SER A 22 -2.21 -8.79 11.80
C SER A 22 -1.74 -8.03 10.57
N CYS A 23 -0.48 -7.64 10.56
CA CYS A 23 0.10 -6.81 9.51
C CYS A 23 1.24 -7.54 8.83
N LYS A 24 1.37 -7.32 7.52
CA LYS A 24 2.42 -7.93 6.72
C LYS A 24 3.68 -7.08 6.76
N ASN A 25 4.83 -7.72 6.65
CA ASN A 25 6.07 -6.99 6.59
C ASN A 25 6.23 -6.28 5.24
N ILE A 26 7.02 -5.21 5.25
CA ILE A 26 7.34 -4.46 4.05
C ILE A 26 8.85 -4.41 3.88
N GLY A 27 9.28 -4.16 2.65
CA GLY A 27 10.70 -3.99 2.36
C GLY A 27 11.20 -2.62 2.76
N MET A 28 12.50 -2.52 2.99
CA MET A 28 13.14 -1.25 3.32
C MET A 28 12.98 -0.23 2.20
N LYS A 29 12.95 -0.67 0.96
CA LYS A 29 12.76 0.22 -0.17
C LYS A 29 11.42 0.95 -0.10
N THR A 30 10.35 0.22 0.24
CA THR A 30 9.04 0.82 0.45
C THR A 30 9.10 1.86 1.57
N LEU A 31 9.70 1.50 2.67
CA LEU A 31 9.79 2.36 3.84
C LEU A 31 10.51 3.67 3.50
N PHE A 32 11.67 3.58 2.83
CA PHE A 32 12.46 4.77 2.50
C PHE A 32 11.77 5.68 1.48
N HIS A 33 10.89 5.13 0.65
CA HIS A 33 10.15 5.94 -0.32
C HIS A 33 8.86 6.51 0.24
N GLN A 34 8.36 5.97 1.33
CA GLN A 34 7.11 6.42 1.93
C GLN A 34 7.31 7.43 3.04
N VAL A 35 8.32 7.26 3.88
CA VAL A 35 8.54 8.17 5.00
C VAL A 35 9.13 9.48 4.52
N ARG A 36 8.56 10.60 4.98
CA ARG A 36 8.98 11.92 4.56
C ARG A 36 10.32 12.33 5.17
N PHE A 37 11.03 13.18 4.46
CA PHE A 37 12.17 13.88 5.01
C PHE A 37 11.65 14.99 5.95
N PRO A 38 12.24 15.24 7.09
CA PRO A 38 13.48 14.64 7.61
C PRO A 38 13.30 13.37 8.43
N ASP A 39 12.10 12.91 8.64
CA ASP A 39 11.83 11.74 9.50
C ASP A 39 12.57 10.50 9.01
N ILE A 40 12.76 10.41 7.70
CA ILE A 40 13.48 9.30 7.07
C ILE A 40 14.91 9.15 7.60
N LEU A 41 15.51 10.23 8.09
CA LEU A 41 16.88 10.18 8.58
C LEU A 41 17.04 9.34 9.84
N GLY A 42 15.96 9.16 10.60
CA GLY A 42 15.97 8.40 11.84
C GLY A 42 15.66 6.92 11.68
N ILE A 43 15.46 6.44 10.45
CA ILE A 43 15.07 5.06 10.23
C ILE A 43 16.29 4.17 10.24
N GLU A 44 16.24 3.13 11.09
CA GLU A 44 17.26 2.11 11.15
C GLU A 44 16.83 0.90 10.34
N THR A 45 17.80 0.17 9.80
CA THR A 45 17.53 -1.06 9.08
C THR A 45 16.90 -2.09 10.02
N GLY A 46 15.88 -2.79 9.54
CA GLY A 46 15.20 -3.79 10.36
C GLY A 46 13.97 -4.33 9.65
N ASN A 47 13.18 -5.06 10.40
CA ASN A 47 11.92 -5.63 9.90
C ASN A 47 10.76 -4.73 10.29
N TYR A 48 10.11 -4.16 9.29
CA TYR A 48 8.98 -3.27 9.49
C TYR A 48 7.72 -3.86 8.90
N TYR A 49 6.59 -3.46 9.46
CA TYR A 49 5.27 -3.95 9.09
C TYR A 49 4.36 -2.75 8.85
N TYR A 50 3.42 -2.91 7.95
CA TYR A 50 2.48 -1.83 7.62
C TYR A 50 1.10 -2.11 8.21
N CYS A 51 0.60 -1.18 9.03
CA CYS A 51 -0.76 -1.29 9.54
C CYS A 51 -1.74 -0.79 8.49
N HIS A 52 -2.53 -1.70 7.94
CA HIS A 52 -3.45 -1.38 6.86
C HIS A 52 -4.83 -0.94 7.36
N ASP A 53 -5.02 -0.82 8.66
CA ASP A 53 -6.27 -0.30 9.22
C ASP A 53 -6.34 1.20 8.97
N LYS A 54 -7.34 1.62 8.20
CA LYS A 54 -7.47 3.02 7.80
C LYS A 54 -7.73 3.96 8.97
N THR A 55 -8.27 3.45 10.06
CA THR A 55 -8.59 4.26 11.24
C THR A 55 -7.44 4.31 12.24
N CYS A 56 -6.43 3.47 12.06
CA CYS A 56 -5.29 3.44 12.96
C CYS A 56 -4.24 4.46 12.52
N LEU A 57 -3.68 5.20 13.48
CA LEU A 57 -2.65 6.20 13.18
C LEU A 57 -1.29 5.60 12.89
N VAL A 58 -1.05 4.34 13.30
CA VAL A 58 0.21 3.66 13.03
C VAL A 58 0.32 3.39 11.53
N GLY A 59 1.43 3.82 10.93
CA GLY A 59 1.76 3.50 9.55
C GLY A 59 2.64 2.28 9.48
N TYR A 60 3.87 2.40 9.98
CA TYR A 60 4.82 1.31 10.03
C TYR A 60 5.28 1.08 11.45
N PHE A 61 5.62 -0.15 11.76
CA PHE A 61 6.14 -0.50 13.09
C PHE A 61 7.11 -1.66 12.95
N SER A 62 8.02 -1.78 13.91
CA SER A 62 9.02 -2.83 13.90
C SER A 62 8.85 -3.76 15.10
N GLN A 63 9.58 -4.87 15.06
CA GLN A 63 9.60 -5.81 16.20
C GLN A 63 10.21 -5.17 17.45
N GLU A 64 11.06 -4.16 17.27
CA GLU A 64 11.69 -3.44 18.38
C GLU A 64 10.81 -2.27 18.87
N GLU A 65 9.52 -2.31 18.54
CA GLU A 65 8.53 -1.34 19.00
C GLU A 65 8.72 0.07 18.48
N LYS A 66 9.45 0.24 17.37
CA LYS A 66 9.53 1.53 16.70
C LYS A 66 8.25 1.75 15.92
N VAL A 67 7.69 2.95 16.01
CA VAL A 67 6.43 3.29 15.35
C VAL A 67 6.61 4.54 14.50
N ILE A 68 6.13 4.47 13.26
CA ILE A 68 6.08 5.59 12.34
C ILE A 68 4.61 5.84 12.04
N SER A 69 4.14 7.05 12.34
CA SER A 69 2.73 7.39 12.13
C SER A 69 2.40 7.56 10.66
N LYS A 70 1.14 7.32 10.30
CA LYS A 70 0.68 7.54 8.93
C LYS A 70 0.88 8.99 8.48
N ASN A 71 0.79 9.95 9.39
CA ASN A 71 1.00 11.36 9.04
C ASN A 71 2.45 11.69 8.68
N GLN A 72 3.39 10.78 8.94
CA GLN A 72 4.78 10.92 8.54
C GLN A 72 5.04 10.37 7.14
N LEU A 73 4.01 9.85 6.47
CA LEU A 73 4.13 9.25 5.14
C LEU A 73 3.80 10.25 4.05
N ARG A 74 4.50 10.13 2.94
CA ARG A 74 4.26 10.98 1.75
C ARG A 74 2.85 10.77 1.19
N THR A 75 2.29 9.58 1.41
CA THR A 75 0.96 9.22 0.91
C THR A 75 -0.15 9.49 1.92
N PHE A 76 0.12 10.23 2.97
CA PHE A 76 -0.87 10.46 4.02
C PHE A 76 -2.19 11.02 3.48
N THR A 77 -2.13 12.00 2.59
CA THR A 77 -3.33 12.60 2.01
C THR A 77 -4.11 11.58 1.18
N GLU A 78 -3.40 10.80 0.37
CA GLU A 78 -4.04 9.76 -0.44
C GLU A 78 -4.68 8.68 0.41
N LEU A 79 -4.05 8.32 1.51
CA LEU A 79 -4.63 7.36 2.46
C LEU A 79 -5.95 7.88 3.03
N LYS A 80 -6.02 9.16 3.35
CA LYS A 80 -7.26 9.78 3.86
C LYS A 80 -8.34 9.82 2.80
N ASN A 81 -7.97 9.91 1.53
CA ASN A 81 -8.90 10.03 0.42
C ASN A 81 -9.24 8.69 -0.24
N ASN A 82 -8.91 7.58 0.43
CA ASN A 82 -9.22 6.23 -0.05
C ASN A 82 -8.64 5.93 -1.42
N LYS A 83 -7.38 6.27 -1.62
CA LYS A 83 -6.69 5.92 -2.86
C LYS A 83 -6.66 4.40 -3.04
N LEU A 84 -7.03 3.93 -4.21
CA LEU A 84 -7.03 2.51 -4.54
C LEU A 84 -5.74 2.11 -5.24
N CYS A 85 -5.35 2.85 -6.26
CA CYS A 85 -4.12 2.61 -7.01
C CYS A 85 -3.22 3.84 -6.91
N TYR A 86 -2.09 3.69 -6.24
CA TYR A 86 -1.16 4.78 -6.03
C TYR A 86 -0.30 5.06 -7.25
N CYS A 87 -0.07 4.03 -8.08
CA CYS A 87 0.76 4.19 -9.28
C CYS A 87 0.08 5.03 -10.35
N PHE A 88 -1.23 4.87 -10.52
CA PHE A 88 -1.97 5.48 -11.62
C PHE A 88 -3.09 6.40 -11.14
N ASP A 89 -3.07 6.73 -9.85
CA ASP A 89 -3.94 7.76 -9.28
C ASP A 89 -5.42 7.44 -9.39
N ILE A 90 -5.77 6.21 -9.06
CA ILE A 90 -7.16 5.76 -9.08
C ILE A 90 -7.67 5.69 -7.64
N ASN A 91 -8.77 6.38 -7.32
CA ASN A 91 -9.35 6.28 -6.00
C ASN A 91 -10.51 5.28 -5.97
N THR A 92 -10.89 4.88 -4.75
CA THR A 92 -11.95 3.88 -4.55
C THR A 92 -13.26 4.32 -5.17
N GLU A 93 -13.64 5.59 -5.00
CA GLU A 93 -14.89 6.12 -5.53
C GLU A 93 -14.94 6.01 -7.06
N GLN A 94 -13.84 6.36 -7.73
CA GLN A 94 -13.78 6.26 -9.19
C GLN A 94 -14.03 4.85 -9.66
N TYR A 95 -13.43 3.87 -9.00
CA TYR A 95 -13.62 2.48 -9.40
C TYR A 95 -15.01 1.96 -9.07
N VAL A 96 -15.55 2.30 -7.91
CA VAL A 96 -16.92 1.90 -7.55
C VAL A 96 -17.92 2.47 -8.54
N ASN A 97 -17.76 3.73 -8.93
CA ASN A 97 -18.65 4.32 -9.94
C ASN A 97 -18.50 3.62 -11.29
N SER A 98 -17.30 3.19 -11.65
CA SER A 98 -17.09 2.46 -12.90
C SER A 98 -17.73 1.08 -12.88
N LEU A 99 -17.85 0.45 -11.73
CA LEU A 99 -18.57 -0.81 -11.59
C LEU A 99 -20.07 -0.62 -11.87
N LYS A 100 -20.61 0.53 -11.49
CA LYS A 100 -22.03 0.84 -11.72
C LYS A 100 -22.32 1.19 -13.17
N ASP A 101 -21.40 1.90 -13.84
CA ASP A 101 -21.61 2.35 -15.21
C ASP A 101 -21.08 1.41 -16.27
N GLY A 102 -20.44 0.31 -15.86
CA GLY A 102 -19.95 -0.71 -16.80
C GLY A 102 -18.56 -0.47 -17.35
N THR A 103 -17.82 0.52 -16.85
CA THR A 103 -16.50 0.83 -17.38
C THR A 103 -15.36 0.29 -16.51
N ALA A 104 -15.67 -0.45 -15.45
CA ALA A 104 -14.66 -0.97 -14.52
C ALA A 104 -13.63 -1.85 -15.20
N GLU A 105 -14.05 -2.63 -16.19
CA GLU A 105 -13.15 -3.53 -16.89
C GLU A 105 -12.07 -2.78 -17.64
N THR A 106 -12.39 -1.63 -18.20
CA THR A 106 -11.41 -0.76 -18.87
C THR A 106 -10.33 -0.31 -17.90
N ILE A 107 -10.73 0.12 -16.71
CA ILE A 107 -9.80 0.56 -15.68
C ILE A 107 -8.93 -0.60 -15.22
N LYS A 108 -9.55 -1.72 -14.91
CA LYS A 108 -8.84 -2.90 -14.42
C LYS A 108 -7.85 -3.43 -15.44
N ASN A 109 -8.26 -3.51 -16.71
CA ASN A 109 -7.38 -3.98 -17.78
C ASN A 109 -6.19 -3.05 -17.98
N PHE A 110 -6.39 -1.75 -17.86
CA PHE A 110 -5.29 -0.80 -17.93
C PHE A 110 -4.24 -1.11 -16.85
N VAL A 111 -4.68 -1.29 -15.61
CA VAL A 111 -3.76 -1.58 -14.50
C VAL A 111 -3.07 -2.92 -14.69
N ILE A 112 -3.82 -3.95 -15.14
CA ILE A 112 -3.24 -5.27 -15.40
C ILE A 112 -2.15 -5.19 -16.46
N GLN A 113 -2.41 -4.48 -17.56
CA GLN A 113 -1.43 -4.35 -18.64
C GLN A 113 -0.19 -3.60 -18.17
N LYS A 114 -0.36 -2.53 -17.41
CA LYS A 114 0.77 -1.77 -16.89
C LYS A 114 1.59 -2.58 -15.89
N THR A 115 0.93 -3.41 -15.12
CA THR A 115 1.63 -4.32 -14.21
C THR A 115 2.46 -5.33 -14.98
N LYS A 116 1.89 -5.91 -16.04
CA LYS A 116 2.61 -6.89 -16.88
C LYS A 116 3.79 -6.28 -17.61
N SER A 117 3.68 -5.03 -18.03
CA SER A 117 4.76 -4.36 -18.74
C SER A 117 5.83 -3.78 -17.81
N GLY A 118 5.62 -3.88 -16.49
CA GLY A 118 6.58 -3.36 -15.52
C GLY A 118 6.48 -1.86 -15.29
N ASP A 119 5.41 -1.23 -15.73
CA ASP A 119 5.24 0.22 -15.58
C ASP A 119 4.66 0.62 -14.23
N CYS A 120 4.19 -0.33 -13.44
CA CYS A 120 3.72 -0.02 -12.11
C CYS A 120 4.90 0.09 -11.14
N ALA A 121 4.70 0.83 -10.05
CA ALA A 121 5.74 1.06 -9.06
C ALA A 121 5.17 0.91 -7.65
N CYS A 122 4.35 -0.12 -7.44
CA CYS A 122 3.64 -0.32 -6.17
C CYS A 122 4.60 -0.46 -5.00
N GLU A 123 5.78 -1.01 -5.22
CA GLU A 123 6.77 -1.19 -4.17
C GLU A 123 7.16 0.15 -3.51
N ILE A 124 7.19 1.22 -4.29
CA ILE A 124 7.61 2.53 -3.76
C ILE A 124 6.45 3.52 -3.64
N ARG A 125 5.40 3.36 -4.42
CA ARG A 125 4.28 4.30 -4.40
C ARG A 125 3.16 3.91 -3.46
N SER A 126 2.94 2.61 -3.27
CA SER A 126 1.92 2.15 -2.33
C SER A 126 2.53 2.03 -0.92
N PRO A 127 1.84 2.54 0.10
CA PRO A 127 2.37 2.42 1.46
C PRO A 127 2.51 0.98 1.94
N SER A 128 1.71 0.05 1.40
CA SER A 128 1.85 -1.37 1.72
C SER A 128 2.93 -2.07 0.91
N GLY A 129 3.42 -1.43 -0.15
CA GLY A 129 4.35 -2.06 -1.09
C GLY A 129 3.72 -3.16 -1.93
N GLN A 130 2.41 -3.34 -1.86
CA GLN A 130 1.70 -4.44 -2.51
C GLN A 130 0.94 -3.95 -3.73
N CYS A 131 0.64 -4.89 -4.63
CA CYS A 131 -0.12 -4.60 -5.83
C CYS A 131 -1.57 -4.25 -5.50
N CYS A 132 -2.11 -3.24 -6.17
CA CYS A 132 -3.47 -2.79 -5.93
C CYS A 132 -4.54 -3.72 -6.52
N LEU A 133 -4.17 -4.68 -7.37
CA LEU A 133 -5.14 -5.57 -8.01
C LEU A 133 -5.97 -6.37 -7.00
N ALA A 134 -5.39 -6.73 -5.87
CA ALA A 134 -6.14 -7.40 -4.81
C ALA A 134 -7.26 -6.52 -4.26
N SER A 135 -7.01 -5.22 -4.15
CA SER A 135 -8.01 -4.27 -3.68
C SER A 135 -9.15 -4.10 -4.70
N PHE A 136 -8.82 -4.11 -5.99
CA PHE A 136 -9.86 -4.11 -7.03
C PHE A 136 -10.79 -5.31 -6.86
N LYS A 137 -10.21 -6.49 -6.65
CA LYS A 137 -11.00 -7.71 -6.49
C LYS A 137 -11.92 -7.65 -5.28
N GLN A 138 -11.45 -7.07 -4.19
CA GLN A 138 -12.27 -6.92 -2.98
C GLN A 138 -13.49 -6.06 -3.24
N LEU A 139 -13.33 -4.97 -3.98
CA LEU A 139 -14.45 -4.09 -4.32
C LEU A 139 -15.47 -4.78 -5.23
N GLU A 140 -15.02 -5.65 -6.12
CA GLU A 140 -15.90 -6.39 -7.03
C GLU A 140 -16.81 -7.36 -6.30
N LYS A 141 -16.45 -7.76 -5.09
CA LYS A 141 -17.23 -8.71 -4.30
C LYS A 141 -18.32 -8.05 -3.46
N LEU A 142 -18.38 -6.74 -3.43
CA LEU A 142 -19.38 -6.02 -2.63
C LEU A 142 -20.77 -6.00 -3.26
#